data_1eb3c89b9e0d3f82d162bf51d7152eaf
#
_entry.id   1eb3c89b9e0d3f82d162bf51d7152eaf
#
_cell.length_a   1.000
_cell.length_b   1.000
_cell.length_c   1.000
_cell.angle_alpha   90.00
_cell.angle_beta   90.00
_cell.angle_gamma   90.00
#
_symmetry.space_group_name_H-M   'P 1'
#
loop_
_entity.id
_entity.type
_entity.pdbx_description
1 polymer ?
#
loop_
_entity_poly.entity_id
_entity_poly.type
_entity_poly.pdbx_seq_one_letter_code
_entity_poly.pdbx_strand_id
1 'polypeptide(L)'
;MKFISWNVNGLRAVVGKGFAEIFASLDADFFCLQETKMQAGQLDLAFDGYESYWNYADKKGYSGTAIFTKHTPLSVTYGLGIDEHDHEGRVITLEMPDFYLVTCYPPNSQDGLRRLDYRMTWEDDFRVYLQGLDAKKPVIVCGDLNVAHKEIDLKNPKTNRKNAGFTDEEREKMTTLLGAGFTDSFRFFYPDLTDAYSWWSYRFRAREKNAGWRIDYFLVSNRLADKMASATIHNEIFGSDHCPVELVLND
;
A
#
# COMPACT_ATOMS: atom_id res chain seq x y z
N MET A 1 14.64 10.67 -4.70
CA MET A 1 13.17 10.63 -4.91
C MET A 1 12.43 10.22 -3.65
N LYS A 2 11.27 10.84 -3.36
CA LYS A 2 10.43 10.54 -2.20
C LYS A 2 9.08 9.94 -2.63
N PHE A 3 8.70 8.84 -2.00
CA PHE A 3 7.45 8.13 -2.23
C PHE A 3 6.65 8.07 -0.93
N ILE A 4 5.35 8.35 -1.01
CA ILE A 4 4.40 8.22 0.10
C ILE A 4 3.30 7.24 -0.31
N SER A 5 2.88 6.40 0.63
CA SER A 5 1.72 5.52 0.50
C SER A 5 0.80 5.69 1.70
N TRP A 6 -0.49 5.87 1.47
CA TRP A 6 -1.47 6.07 2.53
C TRP A 6 -2.83 5.45 2.18
N ASN A 7 -3.27 4.50 2.97
CA ASN A 7 -4.67 4.09 2.96
C ASN A 7 -5.49 5.15 3.70
N VAL A 8 -6.36 5.85 2.98
CA VAL A 8 -7.13 6.98 3.51
C VAL A 8 -8.50 6.59 4.05
N ASN A 9 -8.92 5.33 3.88
CA ASN A 9 -10.20 4.81 4.33
C ASN A 9 -11.38 5.77 4.00
N GLY A 10 -11.40 6.21 2.76
CA GLY A 10 -12.37 7.19 2.25
C GLY A 10 -11.76 8.59 2.10
N LEU A 11 -11.35 8.93 0.88
CA LEU A 11 -10.65 10.20 0.58
C LEU A 11 -11.48 11.44 0.93
N ARG A 12 -12.78 11.42 0.65
CA ARG A 12 -13.66 12.56 0.98
C ARG A 12 -13.66 12.89 2.48
N ALA A 13 -13.59 11.87 3.33
CA ALA A 13 -13.52 12.08 4.78
C ALA A 13 -12.19 12.69 5.21
N VAL A 14 -11.07 12.22 4.63
CA VAL A 14 -9.72 12.71 4.97
C VAL A 14 -9.48 14.12 4.44
N VAL A 15 -10.05 14.46 3.28
CA VAL A 15 -10.01 15.84 2.73
C VAL A 15 -10.56 16.84 3.76
N GLY A 16 -11.68 16.52 4.41
CA GLY A 16 -12.24 17.33 5.50
C GLY A 16 -11.41 17.36 6.79
N LYS A 17 -10.34 16.57 6.87
CA LYS A 17 -9.44 16.47 8.04
C LYS A 17 -8.02 16.99 7.76
N GLY A 18 -7.83 17.80 6.74
CA GLY A 18 -6.54 18.43 6.45
C GLY A 18 -5.66 17.66 5.47
N PHE A 19 -6.24 16.88 4.55
CA PHE A 19 -5.47 16.13 3.55
C PHE A 19 -4.54 17.02 2.73
N ALA A 20 -5.01 18.21 2.31
CA ALA A 20 -4.22 19.11 1.48
C ALA A 20 -2.95 19.61 2.20
N GLU A 21 -3.07 19.94 3.47
CA GLU A 21 -1.94 20.37 4.31
C GLU A 21 -0.95 19.24 4.56
N ILE A 22 -1.46 18.03 4.83
CA ILE A 22 -0.62 16.82 4.98
C ILE A 22 0.11 16.52 3.67
N PHE A 23 -0.60 16.53 2.55
CA PHE A 23 -0.04 16.30 1.22
C PHE A 23 1.09 17.28 0.91
N ALA A 24 0.86 18.58 1.14
CA ALA A 24 1.85 19.62 0.92
C ALA A 24 3.06 19.48 1.85
N SER A 25 2.85 19.13 3.13
CA SER A 25 3.93 18.98 4.10
C SER A 25 4.85 17.79 3.81
N LEU A 26 4.32 16.72 3.27
CA LEU A 26 5.09 15.53 2.89
C LEU A 26 5.88 15.74 1.58
N ASP A 27 5.41 16.60 0.70
CA ASP A 27 6.10 17.05 -0.52
C ASP A 27 6.77 15.90 -1.31
N ALA A 28 5.99 14.87 -1.61
CA ALA A 28 6.47 13.66 -2.26
C ALA A 28 6.58 13.82 -3.77
N ASP A 29 7.51 13.10 -4.40
CA ASP A 29 7.54 12.93 -5.86
C ASP A 29 6.37 12.07 -6.35
N PHE A 30 6.03 11.06 -5.56
CA PHE A 30 4.90 10.14 -5.79
C PHE A 30 4.10 9.96 -4.50
N PHE A 31 2.80 10.22 -4.57
CA PHE A 31 1.89 10.05 -3.44
C PHE A 31 0.77 9.06 -3.83
N CYS A 32 0.81 7.88 -3.24
CA CYS A 32 -0.10 6.77 -3.56
C CYS A 32 -1.18 6.63 -2.49
N LEU A 33 -2.42 6.44 -2.92
CA LEU A 33 -3.58 6.28 -2.03
C LEU A 33 -4.24 4.92 -2.25
N GLN A 34 -4.73 4.33 -1.16
CA GLN A 34 -5.57 3.16 -1.17
C GLN A 34 -6.88 3.45 -0.42
N GLU A 35 -7.90 2.68 -0.70
CA GLU A 35 -9.26 2.89 -0.18
C GLU A 35 -9.78 4.31 -0.37
N THR A 36 -9.66 4.84 -1.57
CA THR A 36 -10.21 6.17 -1.90
C THR A 36 -11.74 6.21 -1.76
N LYS A 37 -12.41 5.06 -1.99
CA LYS A 37 -13.88 4.92 -1.94
C LYS A 37 -14.61 5.94 -2.81
N MET A 38 -13.97 6.30 -3.92
CA MET A 38 -14.39 7.34 -4.84
C MET A 38 -14.95 6.77 -6.13
N GLN A 39 -15.73 7.61 -6.81
CA GLN A 39 -16.12 7.45 -8.21
C GLN A 39 -15.74 8.71 -8.98
N ALA A 40 -15.58 8.59 -10.29
CA ALA A 40 -15.28 9.73 -11.15
C ALA A 40 -16.26 10.88 -10.93
N GLY A 41 -15.73 12.10 -10.80
CA GLY A 41 -16.52 13.32 -10.65
C GLY A 41 -17.08 13.59 -9.25
N GLN A 42 -16.79 12.74 -8.24
CA GLN A 42 -17.27 12.97 -6.86
C GLN A 42 -16.45 14.00 -6.08
N LEU A 43 -15.18 14.20 -6.45
CA LEU A 43 -14.28 15.17 -5.84
C LEU A 43 -13.34 15.69 -6.92
N ASP A 44 -13.26 16.99 -7.04
CA ASP A 44 -12.24 17.66 -7.83
C ASP A 44 -11.05 17.95 -6.91
N LEU A 45 -10.01 17.14 -7.01
CA LEU A 45 -8.81 17.25 -6.21
C LEU A 45 -7.60 17.32 -7.12
N ALA A 46 -7.03 18.50 -7.22
CA ALA A 46 -5.83 18.75 -8.00
C ALA A 46 -4.80 19.50 -7.16
N PHE A 47 -3.53 19.21 -7.38
CA PHE A 47 -2.41 19.88 -6.75
C PHE A 47 -1.47 20.40 -7.82
N ASP A 48 -1.02 21.65 -7.65
CA ASP A 48 -0.11 22.30 -8.60
C ASP A 48 1.19 21.49 -8.75
N GLY A 49 1.55 21.21 -10.01
CA GLY A 49 2.75 20.44 -10.33
C GLY A 49 2.58 18.91 -10.23
N TYR A 50 1.37 18.42 -9.99
CA TYR A 50 1.08 16.99 -9.97
C TYR A 50 0.09 16.58 -11.05
N GLU A 51 0.38 15.45 -11.69
CA GLU A 51 -0.60 14.66 -12.42
C GLU A 51 -1.24 13.64 -11.48
N SER A 52 -2.46 13.21 -11.77
CA SER A 52 -3.15 12.18 -10.97
C SER A 52 -3.75 11.09 -11.82
N TYR A 53 -3.69 9.86 -11.32
CA TYR A 53 -4.21 8.65 -11.96
C TYR A 53 -5.09 7.91 -10.96
N TRP A 54 -6.29 7.50 -11.39
CA TRP A 54 -7.33 6.96 -10.53
C TRP A 54 -7.83 5.63 -11.06
N ASN A 55 -7.97 4.65 -10.18
CA ASN A 55 -8.62 3.38 -10.47
C ASN A 55 -9.77 3.18 -9.49
N TYR A 56 -10.99 3.21 -10.02
CA TYR A 56 -12.21 3.11 -9.24
C TYR A 56 -12.76 1.68 -9.24
N ALA A 57 -13.34 1.23 -8.11
CA ALA A 57 -14.11 0.01 -8.11
C ALA A 57 -15.46 0.22 -8.83
N ASP A 58 -15.99 -0.83 -9.46
CA ASP A 58 -17.34 -0.82 -10.02
C ASP A 58 -18.39 -0.59 -8.92
N LYS A 59 -18.15 -1.15 -7.75
CA LYS A 59 -18.98 -0.94 -6.57
C LYS A 59 -18.70 0.42 -5.95
N LYS A 60 -19.74 1.26 -5.87
CA LYS A 60 -19.66 2.61 -5.27
C LYS A 60 -19.26 2.55 -3.79
N GLY A 61 -18.41 3.50 -3.37
CA GLY A 61 -18.01 3.64 -1.98
C GLY A 61 -17.13 2.50 -1.45
N TYR A 62 -16.39 1.83 -2.34
CA TYR A 62 -15.61 0.64 -2.02
C TYR A 62 -14.24 0.68 -2.69
N SER A 63 -13.19 0.22 -1.98
CA SER A 63 -11.83 0.08 -2.52
C SER A 63 -11.34 1.35 -3.25
N GLY A 64 -10.67 1.20 -4.39
CA GLY A 64 -10.16 2.30 -5.19
C GLY A 64 -8.74 2.72 -4.79
N THR A 65 -7.94 3.04 -5.80
CA THR A 65 -6.56 3.52 -5.65
C THR A 65 -6.33 4.79 -6.47
N ALA A 66 -5.33 5.58 -6.07
CA ALA A 66 -4.91 6.75 -6.83
C ALA A 66 -3.39 6.98 -6.67
N ILE A 67 -2.79 7.64 -7.65
CA ILE A 67 -1.41 8.12 -7.58
C ILE A 67 -1.38 9.58 -8.02
N PHE A 68 -0.75 10.43 -7.21
CA PHE A 68 -0.33 11.77 -7.58
C PHE A 68 1.19 11.76 -7.83
N THR A 69 1.63 12.36 -8.90
CA THR A 69 3.05 12.36 -9.29
C THR A 69 3.50 13.70 -9.88
N LYS A 70 4.72 14.13 -9.51
CA LYS A 70 5.41 15.28 -10.14
C LYS A 70 6.05 14.92 -11.48
N HIS A 71 6.10 13.62 -11.81
CA HIS A 71 6.79 13.10 -13.00
C HIS A 71 5.80 12.44 -13.95
N THR A 72 5.85 12.83 -15.21
CA THR A 72 4.99 12.19 -16.25
C THR A 72 5.46 10.78 -16.56
N PRO A 73 4.64 9.75 -16.36
CA PRO A 73 5.00 8.37 -16.69
C PRO A 73 5.05 8.12 -18.20
N LEU A 74 5.82 7.13 -18.61
CA LEU A 74 5.83 6.64 -20.00
C LEU A 74 4.51 5.95 -20.36
N SER A 75 3.93 5.22 -19.41
CA SER A 75 2.63 4.58 -19.55
C SER A 75 1.97 4.36 -18.19
N VAL A 76 0.65 4.19 -18.19
CA VAL A 76 -0.15 3.87 -17.01
C VAL A 76 -0.98 2.64 -17.30
N THR A 77 -0.97 1.66 -16.39
CA THR A 77 -1.77 0.45 -16.47
C THR A 77 -2.65 0.32 -15.24
N TYR A 78 -3.90 -0.06 -15.44
CA TYR A 78 -4.88 -0.27 -14.37
C TYR A 78 -5.21 -1.76 -14.25
N GLY A 79 -5.14 -2.29 -13.03
CA GLY A 79 -5.38 -3.70 -12.76
C GLY A 79 -4.21 -4.61 -13.09
N LEU A 80 -4.47 -5.91 -13.13
CA LEU A 80 -3.52 -6.98 -13.42
C LEU A 80 -3.64 -7.52 -14.85
N GLY A 81 -4.64 -7.07 -15.61
CA GLY A 81 -4.99 -7.65 -16.89
C GLY A 81 -5.77 -8.98 -16.78
N ILE A 82 -6.39 -9.22 -15.61
CA ILE A 82 -7.20 -10.39 -15.29
C ILE A 82 -8.58 -9.91 -14.89
N ASP A 83 -9.60 -10.23 -15.69
CA ASP A 83 -10.95 -9.72 -15.51
C ASP A 83 -11.49 -9.96 -14.10
N GLU A 84 -11.30 -11.15 -13.55
CA GLU A 84 -11.73 -11.50 -12.19
C GLU A 84 -11.19 -10.54 -11.10
N HIS A 85 -10.03 -9.93 -11.33
CA HIS A 85 -9.34 -9.07 -10.34
C HIS A 85 -9.52 -7.57 -10.59
N ASP A 86 -9.96 -7.17 -11.77
CA ASP A 86 -9.82 -5.78 -12.23
C ASP A 86 -11.09 -4.92 -12.05
N HIS A 87 -12.10 -5.42 -11.29
CA HIS A 87 -13.35 -4.70 -11.00
C HIS A 87 -13.37 -3.91 -9.69
N GLU A 88 -12.33 -4.04 -8.87
CA GLU A 88 -12.32 -3.44 -7.54
C GLU A 88 -11.32 -2.27 -7.39
N GLY A 89 -10.70 -1.80 -8.47
CA GLY A 89 -9.83 -0.62 -8.46
C GLY A 89 -8.59 -0.76 -7.58
N ARG A 90 -7.95 -1.95 -7.59
CA ARG A 90 -6.93 -2.32 -6.61
C ARG A 90 -5.50 -2.02 -7.00
N VAL A 91 -5.21 -1.85 -8.28
CA VAL A 91 -3.84 -1.74 -8.78
C VAL A 91 -3.72 -0.63 -9.81
N ILE A 92 -2.70 0.24 -9.64
CA ILE A 92 -2.23 1.17 -10.68
C ILE A 92 -0.74 0.95 -10.84
N THR A 93 -0.27 0.83 -12.07
CA THR A 93 1.15 0.75 -12.41
C THR A 93 1.54 1.95 -13.26
N LEU A 94 2.52 2.71 -12.79
CA LEU A 94 3.19 3.73 -13.59
C LEU A 94 4.50 3.16 -14.14
N GLU A 95 4.69 3.22 -15.45
CA GLU A 95 5.99 2.96 -16.05
C GLU A 95 6.81 4.26 -16.08
N MET A 96 7.89 4.29 -15.32
CA MET A 96 8.87 5.37 -15.34
C MET A 96 10.06 4.97 -16.23
N PRO A 97 10.93 5.91 -16.62
CA PRO A 97 12.12 5.57 -17.44
C PRO A 97 12.95 4.44 -16.85
N ASP A 98 13.20 4.45 -15.53
CA ASP A 98 14.14 3.54 -14.87
C ASP A 98 13.50 2.52 -13.93
N PHE A 99 12.19 2.60 -13.65
CA PHE A 99 11.47 1.69 -12.75
C PHE A 99 9.98 1.66 -13.06
N TYR A 100 9.29 0.68 -12.47
CA TYR A 100 7.82 0.68 -12.34
C TYR A 100 7.43 1.04 -10.92
N LEU A 101 6.42 1.90 -10.77
CA LEU A 101 5.75 2.14 -9.49
C LEU A 101 4.39 1.47 -9.51
N VAL A 102 4.16 0.56 -8.57
CA VAL A 102 2.89 -0.15 -8.42
C VAL A 102 2.28 0.20 -7.07
N THR A 103 1.13 0.86 -7.05
CA THR A 103 0.31 0.93 -5.83
C THR A 103 -0.72 -0.18 -5.86
N CYS A 104 -0.92 -0.85 -4.74
CA CYS A 104 -1.89 -1.91 -4.65
C CYS A 104 -2.63 -1.93 -3.31
N TYR A 105 -3.84 -2.47 -3.38
CA TYR A 105 -4.72 -2.73 -2.25
C TYR A 105 -5.31 -4.14 -2.41
N PRO A 106 -4.59 -5.20 -1.98
CA PRO A 106 -5.06 -6.57 -2.03
C PRO A 106 -6.41 -6.75 -1.34
N PRO A 107 -7.26 -7.67 -1.81
CA PRO A 107 -8.55 -7.92 -1.17
C PRO A 107 -8.35 -8.41 0.26
N ASN A 108 -9.06 -7.81 1.22
CA ASN A 108 -9.11 -8.28 2.59
C ASN A 108 -9.82 -9.64 2.65
N SER A 109 -9.31 -10.58 3.45
CA SER A 109 -9.92 -11.91 3.62
C SER A 109 -11.27 -11.89 4.36
N GLN A 110 -11.58 -10.77 5.01
CA GLN A 110 -12.82 -10.46 5.72
C GLN A 110 -13.09 -11.32 6.96
N ASP A 111 -14.09 -10.91 7.74
CA ASP A 111 -14.52 -11.65 8.93
C ASP A 111 -14.94 -13.07 8.55
N GLY A 112 -14.51 -14.04 9.34
CA GLY A 112 -14.75 -15.46 9.08
C GLY A 112 -13.97 -16.00 7.88
N LEU A 113 -12.98 -15.23 7.37
CA LEU A 113 -12.10 -15.60 6.25
C LEU A 113 -12.88 -15.93 4.97
N ARG A 114 -14.02 -15.27 4.74
CA ARG A 114 -14.93 -15.55 3.61
C ARG A 114 -14.28 -15.36 2.23
N ARG A 115 -13.25 -14.50 2.14
CA ARG A 115 -12.53 -14.23 0.90
C ARG A 115 -11.10 -14.76 0.91
N LEU A 116 -10.73 -15.61 1.87
CA LEU A 116 -9.35 -16.11 1.97
C LEU A 116 -8.92 -16.85 0.71
N ASP A 117 -9.74 -17.77 0.17
CA ASP A 117 -9.39 -18.53 -1.03
C ASP A 117 -9.20 -17.62 -2.24
N TYR A 118 -10.08 -16.64 -2.43
CA TYR A 118 -9.93 -15.62 -3.48
C TYR A 118 -8.65 -14.80 -3.28
N ARG A 119 -8.38 -14.36 -2.03
CA ARG A 119 -7.16 -13.65 -1.67
C ARG A 119 -5.91 -14.44 -2.03
N MET A 120 -5.90 -15.74 -1.83
CA MET A 120 -4.75 -16.58 -2.15
C MET A 120 -4.48 -16.64 -3.65
N THR A 121 -5.53 -16.75 -4.47
CA THR A 121 -5.43 -16.68 -5.94
C THR A 121 -4.94 -15.29 -6.38
N TRP A 122 -5.51 -14.23 -5.84
CA TRP A 122 -5.13 -12.84 -6.15
C TRP A 122 -3.64 -12.60 -5.87
N GLU A 123 -3.13 -13.09 -4.73
CA GLU A 123 -1.73 -12.94 -4.33
C GLU A 123 -0.77 -13.67 -5.28
N ASP A 124 -1.13 -14.85 -5.76
CA ASP A 124 -0.31 -15.58 -6.72
C ASP A 124 -0.25 -14.85 -8.07
N ASP A 125 -1.38 -14.38 -8.57
CA ASP A 125 -1.46 -13.64 -9.82
C ASP A 125 -0.74 -12.28 -9.70
N PHE A 126 -0.85 -11.60 -8.57
CA PHE A 126 -0.12 -10.35 -8.33
C PHE A 126 1.40 -10.57 -8.30
N ARG A 127 1.87 -11.63 -7.66
CA ARG A 127 3.29 -11.99 -7.66
C ARG A 127 3.81 -12.25 -9.09
N VAL A 128 3.08 -13.00 -9.88
CA VAL A 128 3.44 -13.27 -11.29
C VAL A 128 3.47 -11.96 -12.09
N TYR A 129 2.50 -11.08 -11.88
CA TYR A 129 2.46 -9.75 -12.50
C TYR A 129 3.71 -8.93 -12.15
N LEU A 130 4.07 -8.86 -10.89
CA LEU A 130 5.26 -8.13 -10.42
C LEU A 130 6.56 -8.72 -10.99
N GLN A 131 6.69 -10.02 -11.03
CA GLN A 131 7.86 -10.69 -11.62
C GLN A 131 7.98 -10.37 -13.12
N GLY A 132 6.87 -10.28 -13.83
CA GLY A 132 6.84 -9.87 -15.24
C GLY A 132 7.31 -8.44 -15.47
N LEU A 133 6.98 -7.53 -14.56
CA LEU A 133 7.50 -6.15 -14.56
C LEU A 133 8.98 -6.12 -14.20
N ASP A 134 9.37 -6.82 -13.14
CA ASP A 134 10.75 -6.84 -12.64
C ASP A 134 11.75 -7.41 -13.64
N ALA A 135 11.30 -8.32 -14.51
CA ALA A 135 12.10 -8.83 -15.62
C ALA A 135 12.50 -7.74 -16.65
N LYS A 136 11.77 -6.62 -16.68
CA LYS A 136 12.02 -5.50 -17.61
C LYS A 136 12.76 -4.35 -16.95
N LYS A 137 12.24 -3.87 -15.80
CA LYS A 137 12.78 -2.76 -15.00
C LYS A 137 12.57 -3.06 -13.53
N PRO A 138 13.39 -2.49 -12.62
CA PRO A 138 13.11 -2.58 -11.19
C PRO A 138 11.71 -2.10 -10.83
N VAL A 139 11.13 -2.70 -9.80
CA VAL A 139 9.77 -2.39 -9.34
C VAL A 139 9.81 -1.84 -7.92
N ILE A 140 9.03 -0.79 -7.69
CA ILE A 140 8.68 -0.27 -6.37
C ILE A 140 7.19 -0.57 -6.17
N VAL A 141 6.86 -1.34 -5.16
CA VAL A 141 5.47 -1.67 -4.79
C VAL A 141 5.13 -0.97 -3.49
N CYS A 142 3.98 -0.34 -3.43
CA CYS A 142 3.47 0.21 -2.19
C CYS A 142 1.98 -0.07 -2.00
N GLY A 143 1.55 0.02 -0.76
CA GLY A 143 0.13 -0.03 -0.42
C GLY A 143 -0.14 -0.68 0.92
N ASP A 144 -1.42 -0.69 1.26
CA ASP A 144 -1.96 -1.52 2.32
C ASP A 144 -2.07 -2.95 1.81
N LEU A 145 -1.11 -3.79 2.19
CA LEU A 145 -1.05 -5.18 1.73
C LEU A 145 -1.97 -6.12 2.54
N ASN A 146 -2.73 -5.59 3.48
CA ASN A 146 -3.69 -6.34 4.31
C ASN A 146 -3.07 -7.57 4.99
N VAL A 147 -1.80 -7.49 5.36
CA VAL A 147 -1.09 -8.56 6.08
C VAL A 147 0.01 -8.00 6.97
N ALA A 148 0.06 -8.44 8.22
CA ALA A 148 1.23 -8.33 9.07
C ALA A 148 2.11 -9.57 8.84
N HIS A 149 3.35 -9.39 8.36
CA HIS A 149 4.18 -10.51 7.91
C HIS A 149 4.66 -11.41 9.05
N LYS A 150 5.27 -10.82 10.06
CA LYS A 150 5.87 -11.53 11.19
C LYS A 150 5.16 -11.18 12.50
N GLU A 151 5.42 -11.95 13.56
CA GLU A 151 4.88 -11.66 14.89
C GLU A 151 5.28 -10.28 15.43
N ILE A 152 6.43 -9.76 15.04
CA ILE A 152 6.90 -8.41 15.36
C ILE A 152 6.04 -7.30 14.70
N ASP A 153 5.26 -7.64 13.67
CA ASP A 153 4.49 -6.67 12.88
C ASP A 153 3.09 -6.37 13.43
N LEU A 154 2.72 -6.96 14.58
CA LEU A 154 1.47 -6.62 15.25
C LEU A 154 1.58 -6.81 16.77
N LYS A 155 0.73 -6.10 17.51
CA LYS A 155 0.77 -6.07 18.98
C LYS A 155 0.37 -7.40 19.64
N ASN A 156 -0.61 -8.11 19.08
CA ASN A 156 -1.19 -9.29 19.70
C ASN A 156 -1.17 -10.50 18.73
N PRO A 157 0.00 -11.05 18.36
CA PRO A 157 0.11 -12.08 17.34
C PRO A 157 -0.64 -13.37 17.70
N LYS A 158 -0.55 -13.80 18.96
CA LYS A 158 -1.15 -15.08 19.38
C LYS A 158 -2.66 -15.15 19.21
N THR A 159 -3.37 -14.04 19.51
CA THR A 159 -4.83 -13.97 19.42
C THR A 159 -5.34 -13.70 18.01
N ASN A 160 -4.47 -13.28 17.10
CA ASN A 160 -4.83 -12.88 15.74
C ASN A 160 -4.45 -13.91 14.65
N ARG A 161 -3.84 -15.03 15.02
CA ARG A 161 -3.31 -16.02 14.07
C ARG A 161 -4.36 -16.62 13.12
N LYS A 162 -5.64 -16.56 13.48
CA LYS A 162 -6.76 -17.04 12.64
C LYS A 162 -7.65 -15.89 12.14
N ASN A 163 -7.19 -14.66 12.28
CA ASN A 163 -7.93 -13.48 11.82
C ASN A 163 -7.36 -12.98 10.47
N ALA A 164 -8.23 -12.36 9.68
CA ALA A 164 -7.83 -11.72 8.43
C ALA A 164 -6.66 -10.75 8.67
N GLY A 165 -5.64 -10.82 7.82
CA GLY A 165 -4.42 -10.03 7.93
C GLY A 165 -3.28 -10.70 8.70
N PHE A 166 -3.54 -11.83 9.39
CA PHE A 166 -2.48 -12.56 10.10
C PHE A 166 -2.63 -14.08 10.06
N THR A 167 -3.38 -14.62 9.11
CA THR A 167 -3.44 -16.06 8.88
C THR A 167 -2.10 -16.58 8.39
N ASP A 168 -1.85 -17.86 8.63
CA ASP A 168 -0.61 -18.51 8.17
C ASP A 168 -0.52 -18.43 6.63
N GLU A 169 -1.65 -18.60 5.93
CA GLU A 169 -1.76 -18.54 4.48
C GLU A 169 -1.39 -17.14 3.92
N GLU A 170 -1.91 -16.08 4.51
CA GLU A 170 -1.60 -14.70 4.09
C GLU A 170 -0.12 -14.37 4.34
N ARG A 171 0.41 -14.77 5.49
CA ARG A 171 1.82 -14.57 5.85
C ARG A 171 2.76 -15.35 4.92
N GLU A 172 2.39 -16.57 4.54
CA GLU A 172 3.16 -17.39 3.59
C GLU A 172 3.18 -16.74 2.20
N LYS A 173 2.06 -16.15 1.74
CA LYS A 173 2.05 -15.40 0.48
C LYS A 173 2.99 -14.20 0.51
N MET A 174 3.06 -13.49 1.64
CA MET A 174 4.03 -12.39 1.81
C MET A 174 5.47 -12.91 1.78
N THR A 175 5.75 -14.03 2.44
CA THR A 175 7.07 -14.67 2.40
C THR A 175 7.46 -15.07 0.98
N THR A 176 6.52 -15.66 0.23
CA THR A 176 6.72 -16.07 -1.16
C THR A 176 6.94 -14.86 -2.07
N LEU A 177 6.20 -13.76 -1.86
CA LEU A 177 6.37 -12.53 -2.60
C LEU A 177 7.77 -11.93 -2.38
N LEU A 178 8.22 -11.83 -1.14
CA LEU A 178 9.59 -11.37 -0.84
C LEU A 178 10.65 -12.30 -1.44
N GLY A 179 10.44 -13.62 -1.36
CA GLY A 179 11.30 -14.63 -1.98
C GLY A 179 11.37 -14.56 -3.50
N ALA A 180 10.41 -13.89 -4.14
CA ALA A 180 10.37 -13.67 -5.59
C ALA A 180 11.29 -12.53 -6.07
N GLY A 181 12.08 -11.92 -5.19
CA GLY A 181 13.06 -10.90 -5.56
C GLY A 181 12.77 -9.50 -5.02
N PHE A 182 12.01 -9.39 -3.92
CA PHE A 182 11.64 -8.13 -3.31
C PHE A 182 12.16 -8.00 -1.87
N THR A 183 12.45 -6.77 -1.48
CA THR A 183 12.90 -6.37 -0.15
C THR A 183 11.85 -5.50 0.52
N ASP A 184 11.47 -5.83 1.76
CA ASP A 184 10.68 -4.97 2.65
C ASP A 184 11.57 -3.82 3.12
N SER A 185 11.29 -2.61 2.64
CA SER A 185 12.13 -1.43 2.90
C SER A 185 12.22 -1.09 4.38
N PHE A 186 11.13 -1.20 5.12
CA PHE A 186 11.13 -0.89 6.56
C PHE A 186 11.98 -1.90 7.34
N ARG A 187 11.82 -3.20 7.07
CA ARG A 187 12.61 -4.24 7.74
C ARG A 187 14.07 -4.28 7.29
N PHE A 188 14.38 -3.73 6.13
CA PHE A 188 15.78 -3.54 5.71
C PHE A 188 16.51 -2.58 6.66
N PHE A 189 15.89 -1.45 7.03
CA PHE A 189 16.51 -0.47 7.95
C PHE A 189 16.30 -0.84 9.43
N TYR A 190 15.18 -1.45 9.77
CA TYR A 190 14.75 -1.71 11.14
C TYR A 190 14.33 -3.18 11.32
N PRO A 191 15.29 -4.13 11.20
CA PRO A 191 14.94 -5.57 11.20
C PRO A 191 14.27 -6.04 12.50
N ASP A 192 14.64 -5.43 13.64
CA ASP A 192 14.21 -5.86 14.97
C ASP A 192 13.40 -4.81 15.74
N LEU A 193 13.00 -3.70 15.10
CA LEU A 193 12.24 -2.65 15.75
C LEU A 193 10.81 -3.13 16.06
N THR A 194 10.48 -3.18 17.34
CA THR A 194 9.15 -3.53 17.86
C THR A 194 8.23 -2.32 17.92
N ASP A 195 6.93 -2.57 18.08
CA ASP A 195 5.91 -1.53 18.29
C ASP A 195 5.85 -0.45 17.18
N ALA A 196 6.29 -0.80 15.98
CA ALA A 196 6.23 0.03 14.79
C ALA A 196 5.07 -0.43 13.89
N TYR A 197 3.99 0.34 13.90
CA TYR A 197 2.74 -0.01 13.22
C TYR A 197 2.25 1.10 12.31
N SER A 198 1.40 0.74 11.33
CA SER A 198 0.84 1.68 10.36
C SER A 198 -0.69 1.75 10.40
N TRP A 199 -1.33 0.80 11.08
CA TRP A 199 -2.79 0.70 11.22
C TRP A 199 -3.19 0.38 12.65
N TRP A 200 -4.31 0.98 13.09
CA TRP A 200 -4.94 0.74 14.39
C TRP A 200 -6.45 0.72 14.24
N SER A 201 -7.10 -0.30 14.81
CA SER A 201 -8.56 -0.33 14.86
C SER A 201 -9.12 0.93 15.54
N TYR A 202 -10.24 1.44 15.05
CA TYR A 202 -10.97 2.50 15.75
C TYR A 202 -11.56 2.05 17.10
N ARG A 203 -11.62 0.73 17.34
CA ARG A 203 -12.18 0.17 18.56
C ARG A 203 -11.14 0.19 19.69
N PHE A 204 -11.64 0.27 20.92
CA PHE A 204 -10.86 0.08 22.15
C PHE A 204 -9.68 1.05 22.35
N ARG A 205 -9.72 2.23 21.70
CA ARG A 205 -8.64 3.23 21.76
C ARG A 205 -7.29 2.61 21.35
N ALA A 206 -7.32 1.79 20.30
CA ALA A 206 -6.16 0.99 19.90
C ALA A 206 -4.94 1.86 19.55
N ARG A 207 -5.14 2.99 18.87
CA ARG A 207 -4.04 3.89 18.48
C ARG A 207 -3.38 4.55 19.68
N GLU A 208 -4.15 5.00 20.66
CA GLU A 208 -3.60 5.59 21.91
C GLU A 208 -2.77 4.57 22.70
N LYS A 209 -3.15 3.30 22.68
CA LYS A 209 -2.45 2.20 23.33
C LYS A 209 -1.34 1.60 22.48
N ASN A 210 -1.16 2.09 21.27
CA ASN A 210 -0.32 1.50 20.25
C ASN A 210 -0.56 0.01 20.03
N ALA A 211 -1.81 -0.42 20.07
CA ALA A 211 -2.23 -1.79 19.76
C ALA A 211 -2.50 -1.90 18.25
N GLY A 212 -1.44 -1.80 17.45
CA GLY A 212 -1.50 -1.70 16.01
C GLY A 212 -0.92 -2.88 15.26
N TRP A 213 -0.96 -2.74 13.94
CA TRP A 213 -0.43 -3.67 12.95
C TRP A 213 0.39 -2.90 11.92
N ARG A 214 1.48 -3.47 11.44
CA ARG A 214 2.20 -2.97 10.27
C ARG A 214 1.72 -3.74 9.04
N ILE A 215 0.87 -3.11 8.27
CA ILE A 215 0.24 -3.70 7.07
C ILE A 215 0.41 -2.83 5.82
N ASP A 216 0.98 -1.64 5.96
CA ASP A 216 1.34 -0.75 4.87
C ASP A 216 2.84 -0.87 4.59
N TYR A 217 3.20 -1.05 3.31
CA TYR A 217 4.55 -1.40 2.90
C TYR A 217 5.05 -0.58 1.73
N PHE A 218 6.37 -0.43 1.65
CA PHE A 218 7.12 -0.30 0.42
C PHE A 218 7.99 -1.53 0.24
N LEU A 219 7.78 -2.25 -0.86
CA LEU A 219 8.64 -3.33 -1.31
C LEU A 219 9.40 -2.86 -2.55
N VAL A 220 10.68 -3.15 -2.62
CA VAL A 220 11.49 -2.80 -3.78
C VAL A 220 12.15 -4.04 -4.36
N SER A 221 12.35 -4.07 -5.69
CA SER A 221 13.21 -5.07 -6.30
C SER A 221 14.57 -5.12 -5.59
N ASN A 222 15.10 -6.32 -5.32
CA ASN A 222 16.34 -6.49 -4.56
C ASN A 222 17.50 -5.65 -5.12
N ARG A 223 17.55 -5.44 -6.43
CA ARG A 223 18.57 -4.61 -7.09
C ARG A 223 18.44 -3.11 -6.83
N LEU A 224 17.33 -2.65 -6.22
CA LEU A 224 17.16 -1.27 -5.74
C LEU A 224 17.49 -1.11 -4.24
N ALA A 225 17.70 -2.19 -3.51
CA ALA A 225 17.87 -2.11 -2.05
C ALA A 225 18.99 -1.17 -1.64
N ASP A 226 20.13 -1.20 -2.34
CA ASP A 226 21.27 -0.31 -2.05
C ASP A 226 21.03 1.16 -2.39
N LYS A 227 19.99 1.47 -3.15
CA LYS A 227 19.55 2.85 -3.43
C LYS A 227 18.59 3.41 -2.39
N MET A 228 18.07 2.60 -1.49
CA MET A 228 17.21 3.09 -0.41
C MET A 228 17.99 3.97 0.56
N ALA A 229 17.48 5.17 0.81
CA ALA A 229 18.06 6.12 1.76
C ALA A 229 17.37 6.04 3.13
N SER A 230 16.04 5.87 3.14
CA SER A 230 15.26 5.73 4.37
C SER A 230 13.89 5.11 4.11
N ALA A 231 13.32 4.53 5.16
CA ALA A 231 11.93 4.09 5.22
C ALA A 231 11.32 4.58 6.54
N THR A 232 10.15 5.25 6.48
CA THR A 232 9.54 5.89 7.64
C THR A 232 8.06 5.53 7.76
N ILE A 233 7.59 5.37 9.00
CA ILE A 233 6.18 5.26 9.33
C ILE A 233 5.79 6.55 10.04
N HIS A 234 4.90 7.35 9.44
CA HIS A 234 4.46 8.64 9.98
C HIS A 234 3.30 8.48 10.97
N ASN A 235 3.55 7.82 12.09
CA ASN A 235 2.52 7.50 13.09
C ASN A 235 1.92 8.73 13.78
N GLU A 236 2.56 9.89 13.66
CA GLU A 236 2.08 11.18 14.14
C GLU A 236 1.00 11.81 13.24
N ILE A 237 0.82 11.32 12.02
CA ILE A 237 -0.17 11.83 11.07
C ILE A 237 -1.50 11.10 11.27
N PHE A 238 -2.55 11.89 11.49
CA PHE A 238 -3.91 11.43 11.72
C PHE A 238 -4.81 11.72 10.52
N GLY A 239 -6.06 11.25 10.54
CA GLY A 239 -7.08 11.45 9.51
C GLY A 239 -7.70 10.15 9.00
N SER A 240 -6.95 9.07 9.05
CA SER A 240 -7.36 7.70 8.74
C SER A 240 -7.04 6.78 9.92
N ASP A 241 -7.53 5.55 9.91
CA ASP A 241 -7.09 4.47 10.79
C ASP A 241 -5.71 3.89 10.39
N HIS A 242 -5.21 4.27 9.21
CA HIS A 242 -3.82 4.11 8.81
C HIS A 242 -3.06 5.44 8.94
N CYS A 243 -1.75 5.37 9.07
CA CYS A 243 -0.86 6.49 8.86
C CYS A 243 -0.09 6.34 7.54
N PRO A 244 0.45 7.44 6.97
CA PRO A 244 1.30 7.35 5.79
C PRO A 244 2.59 6.58 6.08
N VAL A 245 3.09 5.86 5.08
CA VAL A 245 4.44 5.31 5.06
C VAL A 245 5.26 5.93 3.93
N GLU A 246 6.55 6.04 4.13
CA GLU A 246 7.47 6.75 3.24
C GLU A 246 8.66 5.86 2.85
N LEU A 247 9.06 5.97 1.59
CA LEU A 247 10.34 5.48 1.09
C LEU A 247 11.08 6.64 0.43
N VAL A 248 12.37 6.78 0.72
CA VAL A 248 13.28 7.68 0.01
C VAL A 248 14.34 6.87 -0.70
N LEU A 249 14.51 7.12 -1.99
CA LEU A 249 15.61 6.58 -2.79
C LEU A 249 16.63 7.69 -3.10
N ASN A 250 17.91 7.32 -3.04
CA ASN A 250 18.98 8.13 -3.59
C ASN A 250 18.86 8.20 -5.12
N ASP A 251 19.35 9.27 -5.70
CA ASP A 251 19.44 9.48 -7.14
C ASP A 251 20.40 8.51 -7.83
#